data_d7e2abcb13594ac2e5ad9b16274fc092
#
_entry.id   d7e2abcb13594ac2e5ad9b16274fc092
#
_cell.length_a   1.000
_cell.length_b   1.000
_cell.length_c   1.000
_cell.angle_alpha   90.00
_cell.angle_beta   90.00
_cell.angle_gamma   90.00
#
_symmetry.space_group_name_H-M   'P 1'
#
loop_
_entity.id
_entity.type
_entity.pdbx_description
1 polymer ?
#
loop_
_entity_poly.entity_id
_entity_poly.type
_entity_poly.pdbx_seq_one_letter_code
_entity_poly.pdbx_strand_id
1 'polypeptide(L)' 'MYGNDRMLSKKELKTLVLYSPQHIARLEKAGVFPKRVRLGPHRSSRVGWLESEVVAWLRNRIELR' A
#
# COMPACT_ATOMS: atom_id res chain seq x y z
N MET A 1 -6.38 -15.98 7.43
CA MET A 1 -7.31 -14.85 7.56
C MET A 1 -6.60 -13.66 8.20
N TYR A 2 -6.96 -12.49 7.80
CA TYR A 2 -6.23 -11.29 8.24
C TYR A 2 -6.74 -10.69 9.54
N GLY A 3 -7.74 -11.26 10.13
CA GLY A 3 -8.21 -10.81 11.44
C GLY A 3 -8.64 -9.35 11.44
N ASN A 4 -7.92 -8.52 12.18
CA ASN A 4 -8.24 -7.09 12.30
C ASN A 4 -7.56 -6.22 11.25
N ASP A 5 -6.87 -6.83 10.30
CA ASP A 5 -6.17 -6.08 9.27
C ASP A 5 -7.19 -5.48 8.32
N ARG A 6 -7.02 -4.22 7.99
CA ARG A 6 -7.95 -3.56 7.08
C ARG A 6 -7.24 -3.22 5.77
N MET A 7 -8.07 -3.02 4.73
CA MET A 7 -7.57 -2.62 3.43
C MET A 7 -7.61 -1.10 3.34
N LEU A 8 -6.54 -0.54 2.84
CA LEU A 8 -6.47 0.90 2.58
C LEU A 8 -6.82 1.16 1.13
N SER A 9 -7.69 2.13 0.89
CA SER A 9 -7.97 2.59 -0.46
C SER A 9 -6.83 3.47 -0.96
N LYS A 10 -6.85 3.81 -2.25
CA LYS A 10 -5.86 4.73 -2.81
C LYS A 10 -5.86 6.06 -2.06
N LYS A 11 -7.03 6.54 -1.73
CA LYS A 11 -7.18 7.82 -1.04
C LYS A 11 -6.59 7.75 0.37
N GLU A 12 -6.89 6.66 1.07
CA GLU A 12 -6.37 6.46 2.42
C GLU A 12 -4.86 6.28 2.40
N LEU A 13 -4.35 5.54 1.43
CA LEU A 13 -2.92 5.32 1.31
C LEU A 13 -2.19 6.64 1.07
N LYS A 14 -2.73 7.48 0.20
CA LYS A 14 -2.13 8.78 -0.10
C LYS A 14 -2.03 9.64 1.15
N THR A 15 -3.05 9.59 2.00
CA THR A 15 -3.06 10.34 3.25
C THR A 15 -2.00 9.80 4.21
N LEU A 16 -1.83 8.49 4.25
CA LEU A 16 -0.93 7.86 5.21
C LEU A 16 0.54 8.01 4.82
N VAL A 17 0.88 7.81 3.55
CA VAL A 17 2.28 7.84 3.11
C VAL A 17 2.68 9.11 2.38
N LEU A 18 1.72 9.94 2.01
CA LEU A 18 1.95 11.25 1.40
C LEU A 18 2.66 11.22 0.04
N TYR A 19 2.60 10.09 -0.65
CA TYR A 19 3.18 9.94 -1.98
C TYR A 19 2.09 9.98 -3.05
N SER A 20 2.47 10.45 -4.25
CA SER A 20 1.55 10.43 -5.38
C SER A 20 1.32 8.99 -5.85
N PRO A 21 0.20 8.72 -6.55
CA PRO A 21 -0.04 7.39 -7.09
C PRO A 21 1.06 6.91 -8.03
N GLN A 22 1.63 7.81 -8.83
CA GLN A 22 2.73 7.45 -9.72
C GLN A 22 3.97 7.03 -8.95
N HIS A 23 4.25 7.72 -7.85
CA HIS A 23 5.41 7.38 -7.03
C HIS A 23 5.22 6.02 -6.36
N ILE A 24 4.02 5.77 -5.85
CA ILE A 24 3.68 4.47 -5.24
C ILE A 24 3.86 3.35 -6.26
N ALA A 25 3.34 3.53 -7.48
CA ALA A 25 3.46 2.51 -8.51
C ALA A 25 4.92 2.22 -8.85
N ARG A 26 5.73 3.26 -8.89
CA ARG A 26 7.17 3.11 -9.15
C ARG A 26 7.87 2.31 -8.06
N LEU A 27 7.54 2.59 -6.81
CA LEU A 27 8.11 1.87 -5.68
C LEU A 27 7.67 0.40 -5.66
N GLU A 28 6.41 0.14 -6.01
CA GLU A 28 5.91 -1.23 -6.11
C GLU A 28 6.67 -2.00 -7.18
N LYS A 29 6.87 -1.37 -8.33
CA LYS A 29 7.59 -2.01 -9.43
C LYS A 29 9.03 -2.30 -9.06
N ALA A 30 9.63 -1.43 -8.27
CA ALA A 30 11.00 -1.62 -7.79
C ALA A 30 11.09 -2.64 -6.65
N GLY A 31 9.96 -3.10 -6.13
CA GLY A 31 9.95 -4.08 -5.05
C GLY A 31 10.25 -3.52 -3.68
N VAL A 32 10.15 -2.21 -3.51
CA VAL A 32 10.49 -1.55 -2.23
C VAL A 32 9.28 -0.99 -1.51
N PHE A 33 8.09 -1.33 -1.97
CA PHE A 33 6.84 -0.93 -1.33
C PHE A 33 5.88 -2.11 -1.37
N PRO A 34 5.01 -2.28 -0.37
CA PRO A 34 4.04 -3.38 -0.38
C PRO A 34 3.19 -3.35 -1.64
N LYS A 35 3.01 -4.51 -2.24
CA LYS A 35 2.24 -4.60 -3.48
C LYS A 35 0.75 -4.46 -3.20
N ARG A 36 0.05 -3.79 -4.12
CA ARG A 36 -1.38 -3.64 -4.03
C ARG A 36 -2.09 -4.98 -4.18
N VAL A 37 -3.23 -5.09 -3.54
CA VAL A 37 -4.09 -6.26 -3.65
C VAL A 37 -5.23 -5.89 -4.60
N ARG A 38 -5.42 -6.68 -5.65
CA ARG A 38 -6.52 -6.48 -6.58
C ARG A 38 -7.77 -7.11 -5.99
N LEU A 39 -8.82 -6.34 -5.87
CA LEU A 39 -10.04 -6.78 -5.19
C LEU A 39 -11.08 -7.41 -6.11
N GLY A 40 -10.78 -7.53 -7.40
CA GLY A 40 -11.67 -8.17 -8.35
C GLY A 40 -10.88 -8.79 -9.49
N PRO A 41 -11.57 -9.50 -10.41
CA PRO A 41 -10.90 -10.26 -11.46
C PRO A 41 -10.46 -9.42 -12.65
N HIS A 42 -10.91 -8.18 -12.75
CA HIS A 42 -10.61 -7.34 -13.91
C HIS A 42 -9.50 -6.36 -13.63
N ARG A 43 -8.84 -5.93 -14.70
CA ARG A 43 -7.78 -4.94 -14.61
C ARG A 43 -8.26 -3.63 -13.99
N SER A 44 -9.52 -3.28 -14.24
CA SER A 44 -10.12 -2.06 -13.73
C SER A 44 -10.71 -2.21 -12.33
N SER A 45 -10.59 -3.39 -11.73
CA SER A 45 -11.11 -3.63 -10.40
C SER A 45 -10.41 -2.74 -9.37
N ARG A 46 -11.10 -2.48 -8.29
CA ARG A 46 -10.52 -1.71 -7.20
C ARG A 46 -9.30 -2.42 -6.63
N VAL A 47 -8.37 -1.63 -6.17
CA VAL A 47 -7.18 -2.15 -5.50
C VAL A 47 -7.10 -1.55 -4.10
N GLY A 48 -6.35 -2.24 -3.25
CA GLY A 48 -6.10 -1.76 -1.91
C GLY A 48 -4.77 -2.27 -1.40
N TRP A 49 -4.41 -1.86 -0.21
CA TRP A 49 -3.18 -2.30 0.44
C TRP A 49 -3.53 -2.75 1.84
N LEU A 50 -2.85 -3.79 2.33
CA LEU A 50 -3.03 -4.22 3.70
C LEU A 50 -2.41 -3.19 4.64
N GLU A 51 -3.19 -2.71 5.58
CA GLU A 51 -2.72 -1.68 6.51
C GLU A 51 -1.48 -2.13 7.28
N SER A 52 -1.46 -3.38 7.72
CA SER A 52 -0.33 -3.91 8.48
C SER A 52 0.97 -3.85 7.68
N GLU A 53 0.90 -4.13 6.39
CA GLU A 53 2.08 -4.08 5.54
C GLU A 53 2.58 -2.65 5.35
N VAL A 54 1.65 -1.71 5.17
CA VAL A 54 1.99 -0.31 4.99
C VAL A 54 2.58 0.26 6.28
N VAL A 55 1.99 -0.08 7.42
CA VAL A 55 2.49 0.38 8.72
C VAL A 55 3.90 -0.17 8.97
N ALA A 56 4.13 -1.44 8.66
CA ALA A 56 5.47 -2.02 8.81
C ALA A 56 6.49 -1.33 7.92
N TRP A 57 6.10 -0.99 6.70
CA TRP A 57 6.96 -0.25 5.78
C TRP A 57 7.32 1.13 6.34
N LEU A 58 6.32 1.83 6.88
CA LEU A 58 6.55 3.14 7.47
C LEU A 58 7.47 3.06 8.69
N ARG A 59 7.27 2.08 9.54
CA ARG A 59 8.14 1.88 10.70
C ARG A 59 9.58 1.66 10.29
N ASN A 60 9.77 0.86 9.25
CA ASN A 60 11.11 0.61 8.73
C ASN A 60 11.77 1.91 8.27
N ARG A 61 11.01 2.77 7.58
CA ARG A 61 11.51 4.07 7.14
C ARG A 61 11.89 4.96 8.32
N ILE A 62 11.07 4.97 9.35
CA ILE A 62 11.34 5.77 10.53
C ILE A 62 12.62 5.31 11.23
N GLU A 63 12.81 4.01 11.33
CA GLU A 63 13.98 3.44 11.98
C GLU A 63 15.27 3.69 11.22
N LEU A 64 15.18 3.83 9.89
CA LEU A 64 16.34 4.04 9.05
C LEU A 64 16.81 5.49 8.97
N ARG A 65 16.02 6.43 9.47
CA ARG A 65 16.36 7.85 9.36
C ARG A 65 17.50 8.28 10.27
#